data_8052c0aff51dc99f43e695e58318091a
#
_entry.id   8052c0aff51dc99f43e695e58318091a
#
_cell.length_a   1.000
_cell.length_b   1.000
_cell.length_c   1.000
_cell.angle_alpha   90.00
_cell.angle_beta   90.00
_cell.angle_gamma   90.00
#
_symmetry.space_group_name_H-M   'P 1'
#
loop_
_entity.id
_entity.type
_entity.pdbx_description
1 polymer ?
#
loop_
_entity_poly.entity_id
_entity_poly.type
_entity_poly.pdbx_seq_one_letter_code
_entity_poly.pdbx_strand_id
1 'polypeptide(L)'
;MPAATADVLTLPRLSAAADARPRTVRSVTTAPMGLEGEGFPVHRAFAGVHPSDLDPFIHMDQMGEVEYGAGEPKGTPWHPHRGFETFTYLIDGQFVHQDSNGGGGMILDGGTQYMTAGDGILHIETPPEALVESGGLFHGVQLWINLPRDKKRIAPQYQDLQGLDSSMLTTADGGALVRILAGEVDGHAGPGISHTPLAITHVTLAPGQAPVTLALVE
;
A
#
# COMPACT_ATOMS: atom_id res chain seq x y z
N MET A 1 -11.64 9.77 -6.87
CA MET A 1 -10.58 10.80 -7.08
C MET A 1 -9.27 10.23 -6.61
N PRO A 2 -8.12 10.54 -7.22
CA PRO A 2 -6.85 9.98 -6.73
C PRO A 2 -6.62 10.38 -5.27
N ALA A 3 -6.21 9.41 -4.45
CA ALA A 3 -5.96 9.57 -3.01
C ALA A 3 -4.83 10.58 -2.67
N ALA A 4 -4.06 11.03 -3.64
CA ALA A 4 -2.98 11.99 -3.47
C ALA A 4 -3.37 13.33 -4.08
N THR A 5 -4.09 14.15 -3.31
CA THR A 5 -4.38 15.54 -3.67
C THR A 5 -3.79 16.46 -2.62
N ALA A 6 -3.01 17.46 -3.07
CA ALA A 6 -2.48 18.51 -2.21
C ALA A 6 -2.18 19.76 -3.03
N ASP A 7 -2.11 20.89 -2.34
CA ASP A 7 -1.61 22.12 -2.96
C ASP A 7 -0.08 22.02 -3.12
N VAL A 8 0.34 21.74 -4.35
CA VAL A 8 1.75 21.57 -4.70
C VAL A 8 2.62 22.79 -4.34
N LEU A 9 2.03 23.97 -4.18
CA LEU A 9 2.78 25.19 -3.82
C LEU A 9 3.27 25.18 -2.37
N THR A 10 2.61 24.42 -1.51
CA THR A 10 2.91 24.36 -0.07
C THR A 10 3.79 23.18 0.33
N LEU A 11 4.00 22.21 -0.57
CA LEU A 11 4.75 20.99 -0.27
C LEU A 11 6.27 21.19 -0.35
N PRO A 12 7.05 20.47 0.48
CA PRO A 12 8.49 20.36 0.31
C PRO A 12 8.84 19.84 -1.09
N ARG A 13 9.97 20.34 -1.61
CA ARG A 13 10.46 19.96 -2.94
C ARG A 13 11.45 18.80 -2.83
N LEU A 14 11.31 17.84 -3.73
CA LEU A 14 12.31 16.80 -3.91
C LEU A 14 13.64 17.42 -4.30
N SER A 15 14.71 16.99 -3.64
CA SER A 15 16.06 17.38 -3.99
C SER A 15 16.52 16.66 -5.26
N ALA A 16 17.33 17.32 -6.08
CA ALA A 16 18.01 16.65 -7.15
C ALA A 16 19.19 15.83 -6.57
N ALA A 17 19.07 14.50 -6.57
CA ALA A 17 20.16 13.62 -6.16
C ALA A 17 21.23 13.59 -7.25
N ALA A 18 22.29 14.39 -7.10
CA ALA A 18 23.34 14.54 -8.12
C ALA A 18 24.14 13.24 -8.39
N ASP A 19 24.13 12.33 -7.43
CA ASP A 19 24.85 11.04 -7.46
C ASP A 19 23.91 9.82 -7.58
N ALA A 20 22.61 10.05 -7.77
CA ALA A 20 21.63 8.98 -7.92
C ALA A 20 21.97 8.10 -9.14
N ARG A 21 21.99 6.79 -8.91
CA ARG A 21 22.17 5.81 -9.98
C ARG A 21 20.82 5.30 -10.44
N PRO A 22 20.48 5.44 -11.73
CA PRO A 22 19.20 4.93 -12.23
C PRO A 22 19.16 3.39 -12.10
N ARG A 23 18.05 2.88 -11.58
CA ARG A 23 17.76 1.44 -11.60
C ARG A 23 17.22 1.07 -12.98
N THR A 24 17.71 -0.02 -13.54
CA THR A 24 17.18 -0.57 -14.79
C THR A 24 15.94 -1.43 -14.53
N VAL A 25 14.99 -1.44 -15.48
CA VAL A 25 13.86 -2.38 -15.45
C VAL A 25 14.42 -3.79 -15.71
N ARG A 26 14.23 -4.69 -14.76
CA ARG A 26 14.68 -6.08 -14.87
C ARG A 26 13.68 -6.96 -15.60
N SER A 27 12.39 -6.78 -15.31
CA SER A 27 11.30 -7.52 -15.96
C SER A 27 10.02 -6.71 -15.97
N VAL A 28 9.16 -7.02 -16.92
CA VAL A 28 7.79 -6.52 -17.00
C VAL A 28 6.87 -7.73 -17.11
N THR A 29 5.88 -7.82 -16.24
CA THR A 29 4.90 -8.91 -16.23
C THR A 29 3.48 -8.32 -16.30
N THR A 30 2.57 -9.07 -16.92
CA THR A 30 1.14 -8.72 -16.88
C THR A 30 0.53 -9.39 -15.66
N ALA A 31 -0.15 -8.61 -14.83
CA ALA A 31 -0.85 -9.13 -13.66
C ALA A 31 -2.11 -9.90 -14.11
N PRO A 32 -2.20 -11.22 -13.91
CA PRO A 32 -3.41 -11.97 -14.21
C PRO A 32 -4.52 -11.58 -13.23
N MET A 33 -5.75 -11.59 -13.73
CA MET A 33 -6.93 -11.44 -12.90
C MET A 33 -7.24 -12.74 -12.15
N GLY A 34 -7.64 -12.61 -10.90
CA GLY A 34 -8.11 -13.68 -10.04
C GLY A 34 -9.25 -13.20 -9.13
N LEU A 35 -9.72 -14.12 -8.27
CA LEU A 35 -10.68 -13.80 -7.22
C LEU A 35 -10.05 -14.14 -5.88
N GLU A 36 -10.23 -13.26 -4.89
CA GLU A 36 -9.80 -13.45 -3.51
C GLU A 36 -10.96 -13.29 -2.52
N GLY A 37 -10.74 -13.70 -1.28
CA GLY A 37 -11.71 -13.62 -0.21
C GLY A 37 -13.05 -14.28 -0.57
N GLU A 38 -14.13 -13.54 -0.42
CA GLU A 38 -15.48 -13.99 -0.76
C GLU A 38 -15.83 -13.80 -2.25
N GLY A 39 -14.82 -13.59 -3.09
CA GLY A 39 -14.95 -13.51 -4.55
C GLY A 39 -14.82 -12.09 -5.10
N PHE A 40 -14.06 -11.20 -4.45
CA PHE A 40 -13.72 -9.92 -5.05
C PHE A 40 -12.57 -10.03 -6.07
N PRO A 41 -12.61 -9.27 -7.16
CA PRO A 41 -11.61 -9.35 -8.22
C PRO A 41 -10.29 -8.68 -7.82
N VAL A 42 -9.18 -9.34 -8.15
CA VAL A 42 -7.84 -8.80 -7.97
C VAL A 42 -7.00 -8.99 -9.23
N HIS A 43 -6.00 -8.13 -9.43
CA HIS A 43 -4.92 -8.33 -10.38
C HIS A 43 -3.63 -8.63 -9.62
N ARG A 44 -3.11 -9.84 -9.77
CA ARG A 44 -1.92 -10.31 -9.04
C ARG A 44 -0.65 -9.88 -9.72
N ALA A 45 -0.02 -8.82 -9.19
CA ALA A 45 1.32 -8.44 -9.58
C ALA A 45 2.33 -9.52 -9.16
N PHE A 46 3.55 -9.44 -9.66
CA PHE A 46 4.63 -10.39 -9.39
C PHE A 46 4.39 -11.83 -9.92
N ALA A 47 3.29 -12.10 -10.61
CA ALA A 47 3.05 -13.40 -11.21
C ALA A 47 4.17 -13.77 -12.18
N GLY A 48 4.79 -14.94 -11.95
CA GLY A 48 5.91 -15.42 -12.77
C GLY A 48 7.28 -14.83 -12.43
N VAL A 49 7.38 -13.95 -11.42
CA VAL A 49 8.66 -13.47 -10.91
C VAL A 49 9.15 -14.40 -9.79
N HIS A 50 10.45 -14.74 -9.81
CA HIS A 50 10.99 -15.61 -8.77
C HIS A 50 11.03 -14.89 -7.41
N PRO A 51 10.60 -15.51 -6.30
CA PRO A 51 10.54 -14.84 -4.99
C PRO A 51 11.85 -14.22 -4.52
N SER A 52 13.01 -14.82 -4.84
CA SER A 52 14.32 -14.25 -4.49
C SER A 52 14.62 -12.92 -5.19
N ASP A 53 13.89 -12.58 -6.24
CA ASP A 53 14.05 -11.34 -7.00
C ASP A 53 13.13 -10.23 -6.45
N LEU A 54 12.23 -10.59 -5.55
CA LEU A 54 11.22 -9.73 -4.96
C LEU A 54 11.46 -9.43 -3.47
N ASP A 55 12.31 -10.23 -2.79
CA ASP A 55 12.54 -10.04 -1.35
C ASP A 55 12.85 -8.57 -1.02
N PRO A 56 12.17 -7.95 -0.06
CA PRO A 56 11.28 -8.56 0.93
C PRO A 56 9.81 -8.71 0.52
N PHE A 57 9.40 -8.38 -0.69
CA PHE A 57 8.01 -8.48 -1.13
C PHE A 57 7.67 -9.93 -1.52
N ILE A 58 6.57 -10.45 -0.97
CA ILE A 58 6.11 -11.81 -1.21
C ILE A 58 4.95 -11.84 -2.20
N HIS A 59 4.08 -10.84 -2.09
CA HIS A 59 2.81 -10.81 -2.78
C HIS A 59 2.35 -9.36 -2.97
N MET A 60 1.69 -9.09 -4.09
CA MET A 60 1.00 -7.83 -4.33
C MET A 60 -0.24 -8.08 -5.15
N ASP A 61 -1.39 -7.67 -4.62
CA ASP A 61 -2.65 -7.64 -5.35
C ASP A 61 -3.16 -6.22 -5.48
N GLN A 62 -3.54 -5.84 -6.68
CA GLN A 62 -4.38 -4.67 -6.92
C GLN A 62 -5.83 -5.11 -6.80
N MET A 63 -6.57 -4.50 -5.89
CA MET A 63 -7.99 -4.69 -5.63
C MET A 63 -8.76 -3.57 -6.36
N GLY A 64 -9.53 -3.92 -7.38
CA GLY A 64 -10.18 -2.93 -8.24
C GLY A 64 -9.20 -2.40 -9.31
N GLU A 65 -9.37 -1.24 -9.90
CA GLU A 65 -10.43 -0.23 -9.71
C GLU A 65 -11.82 -0.80 -10.12
N VAL A 66 -12.81 -0.70 -9.25
CA VAL A 66 -14.16 -1.23 -9.52
C VAL A 66 -15.22 -0.31 -8.90
N GLU A 67 -16.26 -0.02 -9.68
CA GLU A 67 -17.48 0.64 -9.21
C GLU A 67 -18.47 -0.48 -8.82
N TYR A 68 -18.64 -0.71 -7.53
CA TYR A 68 -19.58 -1.69 -7.04
C TYR A 68 -21.02 -1.17 -7.02
N GLY A 69 -21.96 -2.00 -7.43
CA GLY A 69 -23.38 -1.80 -7.13
C GLY A 69 -23.72 -2.13 -5.67
N ALA A 70 -24.90 -1.71 -5.23
CA ALA A 70 -25.42 -2.05 -3.91
C ALA A 70 -25.50 -3.58 -3.70
N GLY A 71 -24.97 -4.06 -2.58
CA GLY A 71 -24.89 -5.49 -2.23
C GLY A 71 -23.73 -6.25 -2.86
N GLU A 72 -22.92 -5.64 -3.73
CA GLU A 72 -21.81 -6.31 -4.39
C GLU A 72 -20.48 -6.31 -3.61
N PRO A 73 -20.15 -5.26 -2.79
CA PRO A 73 -18.89 -5.25 -2.04
C PRO A 73 -18.75 -6.48 -1.15
N LYS A 74 -17.59 -7.11 -1.20
CA LYS A 74 -17.24 -8.31 -0.45
C LYS A 74 -15.91 -8.13 0.25
N GLY A 75 -15.70 -8.93 1.30
CA GLY A 75 -14.46 -8.95 2.06
C GLY A 75 -13.83 -10.32 2.09
N THR A 76 -13.10 -10.57 3.16
CA THR A 76 -12.50 -11.87 3.47
C THR A 76 -13.21 -12.49 4.68
N PRO A 77 -13.29 -13.81 4.80
CA PRO A 77 -13.60 -14.43 6.09
C PRO A 77 -12.43 -14.28 7.06
N TRP A 78 -12.62 -14.66 8.33
CA TRP A 78 -11.51 -14.79 9.28
C TRP A 78 -10.45 -15.75 8.75
N HIS A 79 -9.21 -15.28 8.67
CA HIS A 79 -8.10 -16.08 8.17
C HIS A 79 -6.79 -15.74 8.89
N PRO A 80 -5.79 -16.69 8.89
CA PRO A 80 -4.55 -16.51 9.63
C PRO A 80 -3.42 -15.97 8.77
N HIS A 81 -2.52 -15.20 9.43
CA HIS A 81 -1.20 -14.86 8.90
C HIS A 81 -0.11 -15.12 9.94
N ARG A 82 1.13 -15.37 9.48
CA ARG A 82 2.29 -15.59 10.33
C ARG A 82 3.61 -15.32 9.61
N GLY A 83 4.54 -14.66 10.30
CA GLY A 83 5.93 -14.51 9.85
C GLY A 83 6.16 -13.48 8.74
N PHE A 84 5.20 -12.63 8.47
CA PHE A 84 5.26 -11.54 7.52
C PHE A 84 4.35 -10.38 7.94
N GLU A 85 4.35 -9.32 7.17
CA GLU A 85 3.50 -8.15 7.36
C GLU A 85 2.55 -8.00 6.17
N THR A 86 1.32 -7.52 6.41
CA THR A 86 0.39 -7.09 5.36
C THR A 86 0.28 -5.58 5.38
N PHE A 87 0.32 -4.99 4.20
CA PHE A 87 0.21 -3.56 3.98
C PHE A 87 -0.91 -3.32 2.98
N THR A 88 -2.04 -2.79 3.45
CA THR A 88 -3.20 -2.48 2.60
C THR A 88 -3.30 -0.97 2.47
N TYR A 89 -3.18 -0.46 1.26
CA TYR A 89 -3.31 0.96 0.94
C TYR A 89 -4.53 1.18 0.06
N LEU A 90 -5.46 2.03 0.50
CA LEU A 90 -6.60 2.42 -0.31
C LEU A 90 -6.30 3.68 -1.11
N ILE A 91 -6.50 3.60 -2.42
CA ILE A 91 -6.49 4.74 -3.33
C ILE A 91 -7.85 5.41 -3.29
N ASP A 92 -8.92 4.62 -3.43
CA ASP A 92 -10.31 5.06 -3.28
C ASP A 92 -11.11 4.01 -2.52
N GLY A 93 -12.07 4.44 -1.71
CA GLY A 93 -13.01 3.59 -1.00
C GLY A 93 -12.77 3.47 0.50
N GLN A 94 -13.38 2.47 1.10
CA GLN A 94 -13.35 2.24 2.54
C GLN A 94 -13.21 0.75 2.84
N PHE A 95 -12.43 0.41 3.86
CA PHE A 95 -12.22 -0.97 4.28
C PHE A 95 -12.03 -1.06 5.79
N VAL A 96 -12.63 -2.06 6.42
CA VAL A 96 -12.58 -2.29 7.86
C VAL A 96 -11.73 -3.50 8.16
N HIS A 97 -10.80 -3.37 9.08
CA HIS A 97 -9.98 -4.44 9.63
C HIS A 97 -10.37 -4.73 11.08
N GLN A 98 -10.38 -6.01 11.43
CA GLN A 98 -10.46 -6.48 12.83
C GLN A 98 -9.51 -7.67 12.99
N ASP A 99 -8.87 -7.77 14.14
CA ASP A 99 -7.96 -8.88 14.43
C ASP A 99 -8.15 -9.52 15.81
N SER A 100 -7.53 -10.70 15.98
CA SER A 100 -7.62 -11.50 17.21
C SER A 100 -6.89 -10.90 18.42
N ASN A 101 -6.09 -9.83 18.22
CA ASN A 101 -5.36 -9.14 19.29
C ASN A 101 -6.04 -7.86 19.76
N GLY A 102 -7.25 -7.57 19.23
CA GLY A 102 -8.00 -6.35 19.53
C GLY A 102 -7.56 -5.14 18.72
N GLY A 103 -6.73 -5.34 17.68
CA GLY A 103 -6.45 -4.35 16.66
C GLY A 103 -7.64 -4.20 15.72
N GLY A 104 -7.75 -3.04 15.12
CA GLY A 104 -8.78 -2.78 14.11
C GLY A 104 -8.97 -1.31 13.85
N GLY A 105 -9.57 -1.02 12.71
CA GLY A 105 -9.85 0.33 12.26
C GLY A 105 -10.55 0.32 10.91
N MET A 106 -10.95 1.49 10.48
CA MET A 106 -11.49 1.73 9.15
C MET A 106 -10.55 2.66 8.41
N ILE A 107 -9.97 2.17 7.32
CA ILE A 107 -9.20 3.00 6.41
C ILE A 107 -10.10 3.60 5.34
N LEU A 108 -9.81 4.83 4.99
CA LEU A 108 -10.51 5.64 4.01
C LEU A 108 -9.57 5.93 2.82
N ASP A 109 -10.05 6.72 1.87
CA ASP A 109 -9.25 7.20 0.74
C ASP A 109 -7.87 7.71 1.19
N GLY A 110 -6.81 7.16 0.61
CA GLY A 110 -5.43 7.48 0.94
C GLY A 110 -4.91 6.89 2.25
N GLY A 111 -5.75 6.17 2.99
CA GLY A 111 -5.37 5.50 4.24
C GLY A 111 -4.68 4.16 4.01
N THR A 112 -4.00 3.71 5.05
CA THR A 112 -3.24 2.47 5.07
C THR A 112 -3.48 1.74 6.38
N GLN A 113 -3.67 0.44 6.30
CA GLN A 113 -3.49 -0.45 7.46
C GLN A 113 -2.21 -1.24 7.28
N TYR A 114 -1.42 -1.32 8.35
CA TYR A 114 -0.16 -2.03 8.35
C TYR A 114 -0.14 -3.02 9.52
N MET A 115 -0.30 -4.30 9.22
CA MET A 115 -0.36 -5.36 10.21
C MET A 115 0.91 -6.19 10.18
N THR A 116 1.61 -6.28 11.31
CA THR A 116 2.68 -7.25 11.53
C THR A 116 2.06 -8.53 12.08
N ALA A 117 2.05 -9.61 11.30
CA ALA A 117 1.50 -10.89 11.76
C ALA A 117 2.41 -11.61 12.77
N GLY A 118 3.73 -11.44 12.67
CA GLY A 118 4.68 -11.95 13.65
C GLY A 118 4.49 -13.44 13.98
N ASP A 119 4.28 -13.77 15.27
CA ASP A 119 4.09 -15.17 15.72
C ASP A 119 2.70 -15.75 15.40
N GLY A 120 1.81 -14.96 14.84
CA GLY A 120 0.52 -15.39 14.31
C GLY A 120 -0.65 -14.51 14.75
N ILE A 121 -1.54 -14.23 13.83
CA ILE A 121 -2.75 -13.44 14.02
C ILE A 121 -3.87 -13.97 13.14
N LEU A 122 -5.10 -13.89 13.63
CA LEU A 122 -6.30 -14.05 12.81
C LEU A 122 -6.84 -12.66 12.53
N HIS A 123 -7.27 -12.40 11.31
CA HIS A 123 -7.96 -11.17 10.98
C HIS A 123 -9.06 -11.36 9.94
N ILE A 124 -9.87 -10.33 9.81
CA ILE A 124 -10.93 -10.20 8.82
C ILE A 124 -10.86 -8.80 8.22
N GLU A 125 -11.09 -8.68 6.94
CA GLU A 125 -11.15 -7.42 6.21
C GLU A 125 -12.48 -7.35 5.46
N THR A 126 -13.27 -6.31 5.75
CA THR A 126 -14.63 -6.19 5.19
C THR A 126 -14.92 -4.78 4.70
N PRO A 127 -15.76 -4.61 3.66
CA PRO A 127 -16.34 -3.31 3.37
C PRO A 127 -17.24 -2.88 4.55
N PRO A 128 -17.31 -1.57 4.90
CA PRO A 128 -18.28 -1.08 5.86
C PRO A 128 -19.70 -1.22 5.32
N GLU A 129 -20.68 -1.33 6.25
CA GLU A 129 -22.10 -1.51 5.91
C GLU A 129 -22.61 -0.47 4.92
N ALA A 130 -22.24 0.80 5.10
CA ALA A 130 -22.64 1.88 4.20
C ALA A 130 -22.17 1.65 2.74
N LEU A 131 -20.96 1.11 2.54
CA LEU A 131 -20.47 0.76 1.20
C LEU A 131 -21.20 -0.46 0.64
N VAL A 132 -21.57 -1.43 1.47
CA VAL A 132 -22.39 -2.57 1.04
C VAL A 132 -23.77 -2.11 0.61
N GLU A 133 -24.40 -1.21 1.36
CA GLU A 133 -25.75 -0.72 1.07
C GLU A 133 -25.81 0.16 -0.19
N SER A 134 -24.84 1.06 -0.38
CA SER A 134 -24.88 2.03 -1.47
C SER A 134 -24.09 1.60 -2.71
N GLY A 135 -23.14 0.65 -2.58
CA GLY A 135 -22.10 0.49 -3.57
C GLY A 135 -21.11 1.67 -3.55
N GLY A 136 -20.28 1.75 -4.56
CA GLY A 136 -19.33 2.84 -4.77
C GLY A 136 -17.98 2.38 -5.28
N LEU A 137 -17.09 3.34 -5.49
CA LEU A 137 -15.75 3.10 -6.02
C LEU A 137 -14.87 2.44 -4.95
N PHE A 138 -14.15 1.39 -5.37
CA PHE A 138 -13.14 0.72 -4.56
C PHE A 138 -11.87 0.47 -5.37
N HIS A 139 -10.75 0.94 -4.86
CA HIS A 139 -9.44 0.75 -5.46
C HIS A 139 -8.36 0.72 -4.39
N GLY A 140 -7.62 -0.35 -4.31
CA GLY A 140 -6.55 -0.49 -3.34
C GLY A 140 -5.43 -1.42 -3.80
N VAL A 141 -4.40 -1.48 -2.99
CA VAL A 141 -3.27 -2.40 -3.17
C VAL A 141 -2.99 -3.09 -1.85
N GLN A 142 -2.85 -4.40 -1.88
CA GLN A 142 -2.36 -5.18 -0.75
C GLN A 142 -0.98 -5.75 -1.06
N LEU A 143 -0.02 -5.47 -0.17
CA LEU A 143 1.35 -6.00 -0.22
C LEU A 143 1.57 -6.95 0.96
N TRP A 144 2.27 -8.06 0.71
CA TRP A 144 2.83 -8.89 1.76
C TRP A 144 4.34 -8.72 1.79
N ILE A 145 4.86 -8.43 2.99
CA ILE A 145 6.26 -8.06 3.21
C ILE A 145 6.88 -9.07 4.16
N ASN A 146 7.91 -9.73 3.71
CA ASN A 146 8.61 -10.75 4.49
C ASN A 146 9.30 -10.14 5.71
N LEU A 147 9.09 -10.72 6.89
CA LEU A 147 9.85 -10.35 8.07
C LEU A 147 11.25 -10.98 8.04
N PRO A 148 12.28 -10.27 8.52
CA PRO A 148 13.60 -10.86 8.77
C PRO A 148 13.49 -12.09 9.67
N ARG A 149 14.43 -13.01 9.54
CA ARG A 149 14.39 -14.32 10.23
C ARG A 149 14.23 -14.18 11.75
N ASP A 150 14.93 -13.24 12.35
CA ASP A 150 14.91 -12.95 13.79
C ASP A 150 13.62 -12.24 14.24
N LYS A 151 12.86 -11.67 13.31
CA LYS A 151 11.60 -10.96 13.55
C LYS A 151 10.34 -11.78 13.26
N LYS A 152 10.48 -12.98 12.68
CA LYS A 152 9.32 -13.80 12.28
C LYS A 152 8.38 -14.20 13.41
N ARG A 153 8.82 -14.08 14.66
CA ARG A 153 8.05 -14.46 15.86
C ARG A 153 7.89 -13.32 16.87
N ILE A 154 7.98 -12.08 16.43
CA ILE A 154 7.66 -10.95 17.30
C ILE A 154 6.14 -10.91 17.54
N ALA A 155 5.73 -10.18 18.57
CA ALA A 155 4.33 -10.00 18.87
C ALA A 155 3.61 -9.33 17.68
N PRO A 156 2.40 -9.76 17.32
CA PRO A 156 1.59 -9.11 16.31
C PRO A 156 1.34 -7.63 16.65
N GLN A 157 1.26 -6.79 15.63
CA GLN A 157 1.03 -5.35 15.75
C GLN A 157 0.11 -4.87 14.64
N TYR A 158 -0.62 -3.79 14.92
CA TYR A 158 -1.49 -3.14 13.95
C TYR A 158 -1.26 -1.62 13.97
N GLN A 159 -1.17 -1.01 12.79
CA GLN A 159 -1.04 0.42 12.60
C GLN A 159 -2.19 0.89 11.70
N ASP A 160 -3.02 1.81 12.21
CA ASP A 160 -4.05 2.52 11.46
C ASP A 160 -3.45 3.87 11.03
N LEU A 161 -3.15 4.01 9.74
CA LEU A 161 -2.46 5.17 9.18
C LEU A 161 -3.41 5.87 8.22
N GLN A 162 -3.99 6.96 8.66
CA GLN A 162 -4.92 7.71 7.83
C GLN A 162 -4.20 8.53 6.75
N GLY A 163 -4.89 8.86 5.68
CA GLY A 163 -4.29 9.56 4.54
C GLY A 163 -3.60 10.88 4.88
N LEU A 164 -4.04 11.57 5.94
CA LEU A 164 -3.45 12.80 6.43
C LEU A 164 -2.11 12.61 7.18
N ASP A 165 -1.82 11.40 7.64
CA ASP A 165 -0.57 11.09 8.35
C ASP A 165 0.62 10.96 7.39
N SER A 166 0.34 10.77 6.09
CA SER A 166 1.38 10.56 5.07
C SER A 166 2.17 11.83 4.79
N SER A 167 3.48 11.71 4.73
CA SER A 167 4.35 12.79 4.23
C SER A 167 4.16 12.95 2.71
N MET A 168 4.08 14.18 2.25
CA MET A 168 3.92 14.50 0.83
C MET A 168 5.02 15.43 0.34
N LEU A 169 5.59 15.10 -0.81
CA LEU A 169 6.60 15.88 -1.52
C LEU A 169 6.12 16.19 -2.93
N THR A 170 6.76 17.15 -3.57
CA THR A 170 6.52 17.46 -4.98
C THR A 170 7.83 17.70 -5.72
N THR A 171 7.82 17.57 -7.04
CA THR A 171 8.97 17.97 -7.88
C THR A 171 9.16 19.49 -7.89
N ALA A 172 10.35 19.93 -8.31
CA ALA A 172 10.68 21.38 -8.34
C ALA A 172 9.69 22.19 -9.19
N ASP A 173 9.15 21.60 -10.24
CA ASP A 173 8.15 22.19 -11.15
C ASP A 173 6.69 21.94 -10.72
N GLY A 174 6.46 21.19 -9.64
CA GLY A 174 5.13 20.83 -9.16
C GLY A 174 4.38 19.80 -10.01
N GLY A 175 5.05 19.17 -10.97
CA GLY A 175 4.42 18.23 -11.90
C GLY A 175 4.23 16.81 -11.37
N ALA A 176 4.72 16.50 -10.18
CA ALA A 176 4.50 15.22 -9.52
C ALA A 176 4.22 15.40 -8.04
N LEU A 177 3.33 14.55 -7.50
CA LEU A 177 3.14 14.37 -6.06
C LEU A 177 3.72 13.03 -5.65
N VAL A 178 4.48 13.02 -4.56
CA VAL A 178 5.01 11.80 -3.95
C VAL A 178 4.47 11.70 -2.53
N ARG A 179 3.62 10.71 -2.31
CA ARG A 179 3.11 10.36 -0.98
C ARG A 179 3.98 9.24 -0.43
N ILE A 180 4.59 9.45 0.74
CA ILE A 180 5.42 8.46 1.41
C ILE A 180 4.54 7.75 2.44
N LEU A 181 4.33 6.45 2.25
CA LEU A 181 3.47 5.62 3.09
C LEU A 181 4.27 4.90 4.18
N ALA A 182 5.48 4.44 3.84
CA ALA A 182 6.43 3.83 4.77
C ALA A 182 7.86 4.04 4.28
N GLY A 183 8.83 3.96 5.20
CA GLY A 183 10.25 4.21 4.89
C GLY A 183 10.56 5.69 4.70
N GLU A 184 11.64 5.98 4.00
CA GLU A 184 12.15 7.35 3.83
C GLU A 184 12.46 7.65 2.37
N VAL A 185 12.14 8.87 1.94
CA VAL A 185 12.50 9.43 0.63
C VAL A 185 12.99 10.85 0.86
N ASP A 186 14.19 11.16 0.39
CA ASP A 186 14.77 12.51 0.44
C ASP A 186 14.74 13.15 1.85
N GLY A 187 15.08 12.36 2.88
CA GLY A 187 15.07 12.81 4.28
C GLY A 187 13.68 12.97 4.90
N HIS A 188 12.62 12.58 4.22
CA HIS A 188 11.26 12.63 4.72
C HIS A 188 10.73 11.21 4.96
N ALA A 189 10.29 10.95 6.19
CA ALA A 189 9.77 9.63 6.58
C ALA A 189 8.27 9.54 6.35
N GLY A 190 7.81 8.37 5.91
CA GLY A 190 6.40 7.99 5.95
C GLY A 190 5.98 7.54 7.35
N PRO A 191 4.67 7.49 7.65
CA PRO A 191 4.16 7.12 8.97
C PRO A 191 4.29 5.63 9.29
N GLY A 192 4.33 4.77 8.28
CA GLY A 192 4.38 3.32 8.46
C GLY A 192 5.71 2.84 9.01
N ILE A 193 5.66 2.14 10.14
CA ILE A 193 6.83 1.54 10.80
C ILE A 193 6.96 0.10 10.34
N SER A 194 8.00 -0.21 9.56
CA SER A 194 8.32 -1.56 9.10
C SER A 194 9.46 -2.19 9.91
N HIS A 195 9.39 -3.49 10.08
CA HIS A 195 10.50 -4.29 10.63
C HIS A 195 11.54 -4.68 9.57
N THR A 196 11.22 -4.46 8.31
CA THR A 196 12.10 -4.70 7.16
C THR A 196 12.45 -3.36 6.51
N PRO A 197 13.73 -3.07 6.22
CA PRO A 197 14.10 -1.86 5.49
C PRO A 197 13.43 -1.82 4.11
N LEU A 198 12.60 -0.81 3.89
CA LEU A 198 11.88 -0.60 2.63
C LEU A 198 11.39 0.84 2.52
N ALA A 199 10.97 1.23 1.32
CA ALA A 199 10.18 2.44 1.10
C ALA A 199 8.97 2.10 0.24
N ILE A 200 7.79 2.59 0.63
CA ILE A 200 6.55 2.47 -0.11
C ILE A 200 6.03 3.88 -0.39
N THR A 201 5.85 4.18 -1.66
CA THR A 201 5.39 5.50 -2.12
C THR A 201 4.29 5.37 -3.15
N HIS A 202 3.35 6.31 -3.14
CA HIS A 202 2.43 6.53 -4.25
C HIS A 202 2.85 7.80 -4.99
N VAL A 203 3.10 7.68 -6.29
CA VAL A 203 3.53 8.81 -7.14
C VAL A 203 2.44 9.13 -8.14
N THR A 204 1.94 10.35 -8.09
CA THR A 204 0.99 10.89 -9.07
C THR A 204 1.71 11.85 -10.01
N LEU A 205 1.66 11.59 -11.31
CA LEU A 205 2.29 12.42 -12.33
C LEU A 205 1.27 13.25 -13.09
N ALA A 206 1.54 14.53 -13.28
CA ALA A 206 0.74 15.35 -14.20
C ALA A 206 0.98 14.91 -15.65
N PRO A 207 -0.02 15.04 -16.55
CA PRO A 207 0.16 14.74 -17.95
C PRO A 207 1.32 15.56 -18.56
N GLY A 208 2.22 14.89 -19.30
CA GLY A 208 3.37 15.52 -19.92
C GLY A 208 4.55 15.82 -18.98
N GLN A 209 4.47 15.37 -17.73
CA GLN A 209 5.54 15.53 -16.75
C GLN A 209 6.85 14.89 -17.23
N ALA A 210 7.97 15.60 -16.99
CA ALA A 210 9.30 15.05 -17.17
C ALA A 210 9.57 13.86 -16.23
N PRO A 211 10.52 12.96 -16.56
CA PRO A 211 10.89 11.88 -15.68
C PRO A 211 11.22 12.36 -14.25
N VAL A 212 10.70 11.67 -13.24
CA VAL A 212 10.93 11.96 -11.83
C VAL A 212 11.97 10.99 -11.30
N THR A 213 12.98 11.49 -10.61
CA THR A 213 13.95 10.67 -9.90
C THR A 213 13.66 10.71 -8.40
N LEU A 214 13.46 9.56 -7.81
CA LEU A 214 13.36 9.38 -6.37
C LEU A 214 14.67 8.77 -5.85
N ALA A 215 15.35 9.47 -4.94
CA ALA A 215 16.50 8.92 -4.22
C ALA A 215 15.97 8.09 -3.04
N LEU A 216 16.15 6.77 -3.12
CA LEU A 216 15.86 5.85 -2.04
C LEU A 216 17.15 5.56 -1.28
N VAL A 217 17.08 5.52 0.04
CA VAL A 217 18.18 5.07 0.90
C VAL A 217 18.26 3.55 0.78
N GLU A 218 19.48 3.01 0.58
CA GLU A 218 19.75 1.57 0.54
C GLU A 218 19.83 0.96 1.96
#